data_54f1660f954ac68ca01effe8371be2cd
#
_entry.id   54f1660f954ac68ca01effe8371be2cd
#
_cell.length_a   1.000
_cell.length_b   1.000
_cell.length_c   1.000
_cell.angle_alpha   90.00
_cell.angle_beta   90.00
_cell.angle_gamma   90.00
#
_symmetry.space_group_name_H-M   'P 1'
#
loop_
_entity.id
_entity.type
_entity.pdbx_description
1 polymer ?
#
loop_
_entity_poly.entity_id
_entity_poly.type
_entity_poly.pdbx_seq_one_letter_code
_entity_poly.pdbx_strand_id
1 'polypeptide(L)'
;MIRLMSRQTVLAGMSAACLSLAGLPGLAIAGPFGDEAARAVAREQLALSSASDRLDAVAASARPLARDENATVASRETEAPDVSELATAASLSFSALDALPPATGDAQWQCLAEAIYFESRGEPIAGQIAVAEVVLNRTRSRSFPGTICGVTKQGVGSGRGCQFSYACDGLSDVMKASAARDRSEKLARLMIDGRPRIVSGGATYFHTRTIRPDWSRKFDRTVTIGQHMFYRPATQVAGG
;
A
#
# COMPACT_ATOMS: atom_id res chain seq x y z
N MET A 1 60.44 -12.83 -8.94
CA MET A 1 60.53 -13.31 -10.35
C MET A 1 59.30 -12.77 -11.08
N ILE A 2 59.62 -11.89 -12.01
CA ILE A 2 58.71 -11.10 -12.86
C ILE A 2 58.27 -11.98 -14.02
N ARG A 3 56.98 -12.00 -14.39
CA ARG A 3 56.55 -12.22 -15.76
C ARG A 3 55.33 -11.38 -16.10
N LEU A 4 55.59 -10.32 -16.81
CA LEU A 4 54.66 -9.60 -17.70
C LEU A 4 54.38 -10.47 -18.94
N MET A 5 53.17 -10.52 -19.40
CA MET A 5 52.78 -10.71 -20.84
C MET A 5 51.38 -10.10 -20.95
N SER A 6 51.26 -9.00 -21.56
CA SER A 6 51.25 -8.59 -22.98
C SER A 6 49.85 -8.56 -23.57
N ARG A 7 49.47 -7.38 -23.95
CA ARG A 7 48.31 -6.89 -24.66
C ARG A 7 48.09 -7.63 -26.00
N GLN A 8 46.80 -7.84 -26.35
CA GLN A 8 46.42 -7.72 -27.74
C GLN A 8 45.07 -7.04 -27.90
N THR A 9 45.13 -5.88 -28.49
CA THR A 9 44.06 -5.07 -29.02
C THR A 9 43.62 -5.69 -30.33
N VAL A 10 42.33 -5.94 -30.54
CA VAL A 10 41.73 -6.18 -31.86
C VAL A 10 40.64 -5.15 -32.07
N LEU A 11 40.96 -4.14 -32.85
CA LEU A 11 40.01 -3.30 -33.55
C LEU A 11 39.59 -4.08 -34.79
N ALA A 12 38.27 -4.24 -34.97
CA ALA A 12 37.69 -4.49 -36.29
C ALA A 12 36.41 -3.66 -36.36
N GLY A 13 36.50 -2.65 -37.21
CA GLY A 13 35.38 -1.86 -37.66
C GLY A 13 34.54 -2.63 -38.68
N MET A 14 33.26 -2.34 -38.66
CA MET A 14 32.38 -2.63 -39.83
C MET A 14 31.30 -1.58 -39.95
N SER A 15 31.48 -0.81 -40.90
CA SER A 15 30.62 -0.17 -41.93
C SER A 15 29.13 -0.18 -41.69
N ALA A 16 28.60 1.04 -41.72
CA ALA A 16 27.20 1.36 -41.97
C ALA A 16 26.74 0.82 -43.33
N ALA A 17 25.67 0.07 -43.36
CA ALA A 17 24.87 -0.20 -44.52
C ALA A 17 23.46 0.32 -44.28
N CYS A 18 23.16 1.49 -44.81
CA CYS A 18 21.79 1.96 -45.06
C CYS A 18 21.14 1.04 -46.09
N LEU A 19 20.16 0.24 -45.68
CA LEU A 19 19.22 -0.35 -46.62
C LEU A 19 17.86 0.32 -46.43
N SER A 20 17.54 1.18 -47.39
CA SER A 20 16.20 1.68 -47.63
C SER A 20 15.34 0.53 -48.15
N LEU A 21 14.34 0.10 -47.38
CA LEU A 21 13.27 -0.77 -47.88
C LEU A 21 11.97 0.04 -47.88
N ALA A 22 11.67 0.49 -49.10
CA ALA A 22 10.36 1.03 -49.46
C ALA A 22 9.34 -0.13 -49.54
N GLY A 23 8.18 0.09 -48.98
CA GLY A 23 6.89 -0.40 -49.42
C GLY A 23 6.59 -1.90 -49.35
N LEU A 24 5.97 -2.33 -48.23
CA LEU A 24 5.05 -3.45 -48.25
C LEU A 24 3.71 -3.04 -47.62
N PRO A 25 2.56 -3.35 -48.25
CA PRO A 25 1.25 -3.00 -47.71
C PRO A 25 0.97 -3.81 -46.47
N GLY A 26 0.43 -3.17 -45.48
CA GLY A 26 0.11 -3.73 -44.17
C GLY A 26 -0.78 -4.97 -44.25
N LEU A 27 -0.27 -6.08 -43.78
CA LEU A 27 -1.08 -7.23 -43.40
C LEU A 27 -1.65 -6.92 -41.99
N ALA A 28 -2.88 -6.43 -41.95
CA ALA A 28 -3.65 -6.35 -40.73
C ALA A 28 -4.00 -7.78 -40.30
N ILE A 29 -3.27 -8.31 -39.34
CA ILE A 29 -3.68 -9.52 -38.62
C ILE A 29 -4.77 -9.12 -37.64
N ALA A 30 -6.01 -9.11 -38.12
CA ALA A 30 -7.20 -9.05 -37.27
C ALA A 30 -7.38 -10.42 -36.60
N GLY A 31 -6.75 -10.61 -35.43
CA GLY A 31 -7.05 -11.76 -34.59
C GLY A 31 -8.26 -11.48 -33.71
N PRO A 32 -9.06 -12.48 -33.33
CA PRO A 32 -10.30 -12.31 -32.57
C PRO A 32 -10.10 -11.74 -31.16
N PHE A 33 -8.89 -11.57 -30.70
CA PHE A 33 -8.56 -11.03 -29.36
C PHE A 33 -8.41 -9.50 -29.30
N GLY A 34 -8.26 -8.81 -30.42
CA GLY A 34 -8.12 -7.36 -30.46
C GLY A 34 -9.43 -6.61 -30.19
N ASP A 35 -10.54 -7.16 -30.66
CA ASP A 35 -11.87 -6.53 -30.52
C ASP A 35 -12.43 -6.62 -29.09
N GLU A 36 -12.09 -7.65 -28.35
CA GLU A 36 -12.60 -7.85 -26.99
C GLU A 36 -11.91 -6.92 -26.00
N ALA A 37 -10.61 -6.71 -26.13
CA ALA A 37 -9.85 -5.76 -25.33
C ALA A 37 -10.30 -4.30 -25.60
N ALA A 38 -10.50 -3.94 -26.86
CA ALA A 38 -11.01 -2.62 -27.24
C ALA A 38 -12.41 -2.35 -26.69
N ARG A 39 -13.30 -3.36 -26.71
CA ARG A 39 -14.65 -3.26 -26.13
C ARG A 39 -14.62 -3.19 -24.61
N ALA A 40 -13.69 -3.84 -23.94
CA ALA A 40 -13.51 -3.76 -22.49
C ALA A 40 -13.10 -2.34 -22.06
N VAL A 41 -12.11 -1.74 -22.73
CA VAL A 41 -11.67 -0.36 -22.48
C VAL A 41 -12.79 0.65 -22.76
N ALA A 42 -13.52 0.47 -23.85
CA ALA A 42 -14.65 1.36 -24.17
C ALA A 42 -15.80 1.29 -23.14
N ARG A 43 -16.08 0.10 -22.57
CA ARG A 43 -17.05 -0.05 -21.50
C ARG A 43 -16.61 0.62 -20.20
N GLU A 44 -15.33 0.55 -19.88
CA GLU A 44 -14.77 1.18 -18.68
C GLU A 44 -14.79 2.72 -18.79
N GLN A 45 -14.46 3.26 -19.95
CA GLN A 45 -14.58 4.70 -20.22
C GLN A 45 -16.04 5.20 -20.15
N LEU A 46 -16.98 4.42 -20.66
CA LEU A 46 -18.40 4.76 -20.58
C LEU A 46 -18.92 4.74 -19.13
N ALA A 47 -18.43 3.81 -18.31
CA ALA A 47 -18.77 3.74 -16.89
C ALA A 47 -18.20 4.93 -16.10
N LEU A 48 -17.00 5.37 -16.41
CA LEU A 48 -16.37 6.54 -15.79
C LEU A 48 -17.07 7.85 -16.15
N SER A 49 -17.48 8.04 -17.41
CA SER A 49 -18.24 9.22 -17.82
C SER A 49 -19.60 9.29 -17.14
N SER A 50 -20.31 8.16 -17.03
CA SER A 50 -21.61 8.12 -16.33
C SER A 50 -21.51 8.35 -14.82
N ALA A 51 -20.36 8.05 -14.21
CA ALA A 51 -20.10 8.38 -12.80
C ALA A 51 -19.85 9.87 -12.60
N SER A 52 -19.14 10.52 -13.52
CA SER A 52 -18.91 11.96 -13.52
C SER A 52 -20.24 12.75 -13.63
N ASP A 53 -21.10 12.35 -14.58
CA ASP A 53 -22.41 12.99 -14.78
C ASP A 53 -23.33 12.89 -13.55
N ARG A 54 -23.22 11.79 -12.77
CA ARG A 54 -23.97 11.62 -11.52
C ARG A 54 -23.44 12.52 -10.40
N LEU A 55 -22.12 12.76 -10.33
CA LEU A 55 -21.53 13.66 -9.35
C LEU A 55 -21.93 15.11 -9.62
N ASP A 56 -21.94 15.53 -10.88
CA ASP A 56 -22.39 16.86 -11.27
C ASP A 56 -23.88 17.09 -10.99
N ALA A 57 -24.73 16.07 -11.18
CA ALA A 57 -26.14 16.14 -10.85
C ALA A 57 -26.41 16.26 -9.32
N VAL A 58 -25.59 15.63 -8.48
CA VAL A 58 -25.67 15.76 -7.02
C VAL A 58 -25.20 17.14 -6.57
N ALA A 59 -24.14 17.68 -7.17
CA ALA A 59 -23.65 19.03 -6.87
C ALA A 59 -24.66 20.12 -7.25
N ALA A 60 -25.40 19.93 -8.35
CA ALA A 60 -26.42 20.90 -8.80
C ALA A 60 -27.71 20.89 -7.94
N SER A 61 -27.95 19.83 -7.16
CA SER A 61 -29.14 19.71 -6.29
C SER A 61 -28.91 20.20 -4.85
N ALA A 62 -27.72 20.62 -4.48
CA ALA A 62 -27.41 21.16 -3.16
C ALA A 62 -28.00 22.58 -3.00
N ARG A 63 -29.14 22.67 -2.34
CA ARG A 63 -29.77 23.93 -1.95
C ARG A 63 -28.93 24.63 -0.89
N PRO A 64 -28.63 25.96 -1.01
CA PRO A 64 -27.97 26.69 0.07
C PRO A 64 -28.89 26.75 1.30
N LEU A 65 -28.46 26.21 2.42
CA LEU A 65 -29.11 26.43 3.72
C LEU A 65 -28.78 27.85 4.19
N ALA A 66 -29.80 28.61 4.52
CA ALA A 66 -29.69 29.96 5.07
C ALA A 66 -28.86 29.92 6.36
N ARG A 67 -27.86 30.80 6.45
CA ARG A 67 -26.99 30.99 7.60
C ARG A 67 -27.72 31.80 8.65
N ASP A 68 -28.01 31.20 9.81
CA ASP A 68 -28.40 31.95 10.99
C ASP A 68 -27.12 32.54 11.64
N GLU A 69 -27.00 33.85 11.55
CA GLU A 69 -25.95 34.61 12.22
C GLU A 69 -26.36 34.91 13.67
N ASN A 70 -26.15 33.99 14.58
CA ASN A 70 -25.84 34.29 15.99
C ASN A 70 -25.76 33.01 16.86
N ALA A 71 -24.59 32.38 16.87
CA ALA A 71 -24.24 31.46 17.97
C ALA A 71 -22.72 31.44 18.12
N THR A 72 -22.21 32.29 19.00
CA THR A 72 -20.85 32.20 19.51
C THR A 72 -20.73 30.97 20.42
N VAL A 73 -20.37 29.84 19.85
CA VAL A 73 -19.84 28.68 20.59
C VAL A 73 -18.46 28.41 20.05
N ALA A 74 -17.46 28.58 20.93
CA ALA A 74 -16.07 28.22 20.63
C ALA A 74 -15.96 26.70 20.47
N SER A 75 -16.32 26.21 19.29
CA SER A 75 -16.08 24.84 18.87
C SER A 75 -14.67 24.76 18.33
N ARG A 76 -13.80 23.98 18.98
CA ARG A 76 -12.59 23.48 18.35
C ARG A 76 -13.04 22.72 17.08
N GLU A 77 -12.98 23.39 15.97
CA GLU A 77 -13.10 22.76 14.65
C GLU A 77 -11.94 21.76 14.52
N THR A 78 -12.26 20.50 14.62
CA THR A 78 -11.44 19.44 14.07
C THR A 78 -11.67 19.55 12.56
N GLU A 79 -10.81 20.31 11.91
CA GLU A 79 -10.80 20.49 10.46
C GLU A 79 -10.80 19.10 9.80
N ALA A 80 -11.85 18.79 9.05
CA ALA A 80 -11.89 17.55 8.27
C ALA A 80 -10.71 17.58 7.29
N PRO A 81 -9.93 16.48 7.17
CA PRO A 81 -8.77 16.46 6.29
C PRO A 81 -9.19 16.81 4.86
N ASP A 82 -8.43 17.70 4.23
CA ASP A 82 -8.65 18.12 2.83
C ASP A 82 -8.63 16.88 1.92
N VAL A 83 -9.62 16.77 1.03
CA VAL A 83 -9.72 15.65 0.06
C VAL A 83 -8.49 15.55 -0.84
N SER A 84 -7.73 16.63 -1.03
CA SER A 84 -6.45 16.63 -1.74
C SER A 84 -5.35 15.93 -0.95
N GLU A 85 -5.36 16.08 0.37
CA GLU A 85 -4.44 15.41 1.29
C GLU A 85 -4.73 13.90 1.38
N LEU A 86 -6.01 13.52 1.38
CA LEU A 86 -6.47 12.14 1.28
C LEU A 86 -6.05 11.49 -0.05
N ALA A 87 -6.19 12.19 -1.17
CA ALA A 87 -5.76 11.70 -2.48
C ALA A 87 -4.23 11.52 -2.55
N THR A 88 -3.46 12.47 -2.02
CA THR A 88 -2.00 12.38 -1.94
C THR A 88 -1.54 11.27 -0.99
N ALA A 89 -2.25 11.07 0.12
CA ALA A 89 -1.99 9.96 1.04
C ALA A 89 -2.26 8.59 0.41
N ALA A 90 -3.24 8.47 -0.47
CA ALA A 90 -3.55 7.23 -1.19
C ALA A 90 -2.61 6.95 -2.38
N SER A 91 -1.90 7.96 -2.90
CA SER A 91 -1.16 7.89 -4.17
C SER A 91 0.32 7.48 -4.05
N LEU A 92 0.78 6.97 -2.90
CA LEU A 92 2.16 6.49 -2.77
C LEU A 92 2.41 5.33 -3.73
N SER A 93 3.47 5.42 -4.52
CA SER A 93 3.92 4.37 -5.43
C SER A 93 5.28 3.80 -5.01
N PHE A 94 5.64 2.63 -5.54
CA PHE A 94 6.99 2.10 -5.33
C PHE A 94 8.06 3.03 -5.89
N SER A 95 7.83 3.65 -7.03
CA SER A 95 8.77 4.62 -7.61
C SER A 95 8.96 5.85 -6.72
N ALA A 96 7.90 6.32 -6.07
CA ALA A 96 7.99 7.41 -5.10
C ALA A 96 8.80 7.00 -3.86
N LEU A 97 8.62 5.78 -3.34
CA LEU A 97 9.46 5.26 -2.25
C LEU A 97 10.92 5.11 -2.67
N ASP A 98 11.16 4.57 -3.87
CA ASP A 98 12.53 4.35 -4.38
C ASP A 98 13.30 5.67 -4.50
N ALA A 99 12.62 6.78 -4.82
CA ALA A 99 13.19 8.11 -4.93
C ALA A 99 13.54 8.77 -3.58
N LEU A 100 13.01 8.26 -2.47
CA LEU A 100 13.34 8.77 -1.13
C LEU A 100 14.76 8.38 -0.71
N PRO A 101 15.43 9.20 0.12
CA PRO A 101 16.71 8.82 0.72
C PRO A 101 16.56 7.58 1.61
N PRO A 102 17.67 6.86 1.88
CA PRO A 102 17.67 5.76 2.86
C PRO A 102 17.10 6.21 4.20
N ALA A 103 16.25 5.37 4.80
CA ALA A 103 15.63 5.67 6.09
C ALA A 103 16.38 4.97 7.23
N THR A 104 16.41 5.63 8.38
CA THR A 104 16.92 5.11 9.64
C THR A 104 15.99 5.49 10.78
N GLY A 105 16.09 4.79 11.91
CA GLY A 105 15.26 5.08 13.07
C GLY A 105 15.67 4.29 14.32
N ASP A 106 14.81 4.35 15.31
CA ASP A 106 14.95 3.64 16.57
C ASP A 106 14.43 2.19 16.50
N ALA A 107 14.39 1.51 17.63
CA ALA A 107 13.88 0.15 17.71
C ALA A 107 12.39 0.03 17.27
N GLN A 108 11.56 1.05 17.49
CA GLN A 108 10.16 1.02 17.08
C GLN A 108 10.03 1.07 15.56
N TRP A 109 10.83 1.91 14.91
CA TRP A 109 10.94 1.97 13.46
C TRP A 109 11.42 0.63 12.88
N GLN A 110 12.45 0.02 13.48
CA GLN A 110 12.96 -1.28 13.07
C GLN A 110 11.86 -2.36 13.13
N CYS A 111 11.14 -2.44 14.25
CA CYS A 111 10.03 -3.38 14.42
C CYS A 111 8.93 -3.18 13.37
N LEU A 112 8.61 -1.93 13.00
CA LEU A 112 7.61 -1.67 11.96
C LEU A 112 8.11 -2.06 10.58
N ALA A 113 9.36 -1.75 10.25
CA ALA A 113 9.99 -2.13 8.99
C ALA A 113 10.04 -3.66 8.81
N GLU A 114 10.41 -4.39 9.85
CA GLU A 114 10.39 -5.86 9.88
C GLU A 114 8.99 -6.40 9.63
N ALA A 115 7.97 -5.89 10.33
CA ALA A 115 6.58 -6.32 10.13
C ALA A 115 6.11 -6.09 8.69
N ILE A 116 6.37 -4.92 8.09
CA ILE A 116 6.05 -4.63 6.70
C ILE A 116 6.75 -5.61 5.76
N TYR A 117 8.05 -5.84 6.00
CA TYR A 117 8.87 -6.71 5.15
C TYR A 117 8.38 -8.16 5.18
N PHE A 118 8.21 -8.74 6.35
CA PHE A 118 7.88 -10.17 6.47
C PHE A 118 6.43 -10.46 6.12
N GLU A 119 5.52 -9.58 6.48
CA GLU A 119 4.09 -9.78 6.25
C GLU A 119 3.62 -9.37 4.84
N SER A 120 4.27 -8.40 4.20
CA SER A 120 3.66 -7.79 3.02
C SER A 120 4.59 -7.38 1.88
N ARG A 121 5.89 -7.74 1.89
CA ARG A 121 6.84 -7.35 0.82
C ARG A 121 6.42 -7.75 -0.60
N GLY A 122 5.57 -8.74 -0.76
CA GLY A 122 5.02 -9.20 -2.04
C GLY A 122 3.69 -8.54 -2.43
N GLU A 123 3.13 -7.70 -1.55
CA GLU A 123 1.86 -7.04 -1.78
C GLU A 123 2.01 -5.73 -2.57
N PRO A 124 0.95 -5.27 -3.23
CA PRO A 124 0.89 -3.89 -3.75
C PRO A 124 1.19 -2.89 -2.64
N ILE A 125 1.69 -1.69 -2.99
CA ILE A 125 2.06 -0.66 -2.01
C ILE A 125 0.92 -0.34 -1.01
N ALA A 126 -0.32 -0.31 -1.48
CA ALA A 126 -1.49 -0.11 -0.62
C ALA A 126 -1.65 -1.22 0.42
N GLY A 127 -1.31 -2.47 0.09
CA GLY A 127 -1.33 -3.61 1.02
C GLY A 127 -0.24 -3.48 2.09
N GLN A 128 0.95 -3.03 1.71
CA GLN A 128 2.04 -2.77 2.64
C GLN A 128 1.70 -1.62 3.61
N ILE A 129 1.10 -0.53 3.10
CA ILE A 129 0.58 0.56 3.92
C ILE A 129 -0.47 0.04 4.90
N ALA A 130 -1.43 -0.74 4.44
CA ALA A 130 -2.51 -1.26 5.28
C ALA A 130 -2.00 -2.17 6.41
N VAL A 131 -0.97 -2.99 6.17
CA VAL A 131 -0.29 -3.78 7.22
C VAL A 131 0.38 -2.88 8.25
N ALA A 132 1.11 -1.84 7.81
CA ALA A 132 1.70 -0.86 8.72
C ALA A 132 0.64 -0.14 9.56
N GLU A 133 -0.50 0.25 8.94
CA GLU A 133 -1.62 0.86 9.65
C GLU A 133 -2.20 -0.06 10.72
N VAL A 134 -2.36 -1.37 10.45
CA VAL A 134 -2.83 -2.33 11.46
C VAL A 134 -1.92 -2.33 12.68
N VAL A 135 -0.60 -2.38 12.50
CA VAL A 135 0.35 -2.30 13.62
C VAL A 135 0.15 -1.01 14.43
N LEU A 136 0.09 0.14 13.74
CA LEU A 136 -0.09 1.44 14.38
C LEU A 136 -1.49 1.64 14.99
N ASN A 137 -2.54 1.05 14.43
CA ASN A 137 -3.89 1.06 15.01
C ASN A 137 -3.94 0.24 16.30
N ARG A 138 -3.25 -0.90 16.33
CA ARG A 138 -3.12 -1.72 17.53
C ARG A 138 -2.47 -0.95 18.68
N THR A 139 -1.40 -0.19 18.45
CA THR A 139 -0.74 0.59 19.52
C THR A 139 -1.66 1.62 20.19
N ARG A 140 -2.74 2.03 19.51
CA ARG A 140 -3.75 2.96 20.06
C ARG A 140 -4.95 2.26 20.68
N SER A 141 -5.08 0.96 20.50
CA SER A 141 -6.19 0.17 21.05
C SER A 141 -5.81 -0.45 22.39
N ARG A 142 -6.68 -0.31 23.39
CA ARG A 142 -6.47 -0.91 24.72
C ARG A 142 -6.39 -2.43 24.73
N SER A 143 -6.79 -3.08 23.63
CA SER A 143 -6.75 -4.54 23.47
C SER A 143 -5.39 -5.08 23.06
N PHE A 144 -4.41 -4.21 22.79
CA PHE A 144 -3.09 -4.57 22.27
C PHE A 144 -1.98 -3.83 23.05
N PRO A 145 -0.72 -4.27 22.92
CA PRO A 145 0.42 -3.54 23.46
C PRO A 145 0.52 -2.10 22.92
N GLY A 146 0.89 -1.16 23.79
CA GLY A 146 0.97 0.27 23.43
C GLY A 146 2.21 0.69 22.64
N THR A 147 3.08 -0.25 22.25
CA THR A 147 4.30 0.03 21.45
C THR A 147 4.35 -0.82 20.21
N ILE A 148 5.02 -0.34 19.18
CA ILE A 148 5.15 -1.06 17.90
C ILE A 148 5.84 -2.42 18.12
N CYS A 149 6.98 -2.43 18.79
CA CYS A 149 7.69 -3.68 19.10
C CYS A 149 6.85 -4.62 19.99
N GLY A 150 6.07 -4.06 20.93
CA GLY A 150 5.14 -4.85 21.72
C GLY A 150 4.06 -5.53 20.89
N VAL A 151 3.52 -4.83 19.89
CA VAL A 151 2.53 -5.39 18.95
C VAL A 151 3.16 -6.45 18.05
N THR A 152 4.31 -6.17 17.44
CA THR A 152 4.92 -7.09 16.45
C THR A 152 5.51 -8.33 17.12
N LYS A 153 5.97 -8.23 18.36
CA LYS A 153 6.52 -9.35 19.15
C LYS A 153 5.51 -9.98 20.10
N GLN A 154 4.23 -9.65 19.98
CA GLN A 154 3.19 -10.18 20.84
C GLN A 154 3.08 -11.71 20.70
N GLY A 155 3.23 -12.43 21.80
CA GLY A 155 3.19 -13.89 21.86
C GLY A 155 4.56 -14.56 21.83
N VAL A 156 5.65 -13.86 21.51
CA VAL A 156 7.01 -14.41 21.58
C VAL A 156 7.30 -14.95 22.98
N GLY A 157 7.75 -16.19 23.07
CA GLY A 157 8.07 -16.86 24.34
C GLY A 157 6.84 -17.30 25.17
N SER A 158 5.61 -17.05 24.72
CA SER A 158 4.39 -17.40 25.47
C SER A 158 3.96 -18.87 25.34
N GLY A 159 4.50 -19.60 24.39
CA GLY A 159 4.08 -20.96 24.03
C GLY A 159 2.70 -21.04 23.36
N ARG A 160 2.02 -19.92 23.11
CA ARG A 160 0.67 -19.85 22.50
C ARG A 160 0.67 -19.43 21.03
N GLY A 161 1.85 -19.29 20.41
CA GLY A 161 2.03 -18.73 19.08
C GLY A 161 2.11 -17.23 19.05
N CYS A 162 2.69 -16.69 17.97
CA CYS A 162 2.90 -15.25 17.79
C CYS A 162 1.80 -14.61 16.97
N GLN A 163 1.54 -13.35 17.27
CA GLN A 163 0.60 -12.54 16.49
C GLN A 163 1.09 -12.34 15.05
N PHE A 164 2.41 -12.20 14.88
CA PHE A 164 3.09 -12.17 13.61
C PHE A 164 3.96 -13.42 13.51
N SER A 165 3.72 -14.27 12.51
CA SER A 165 4.30 -15.62 12.45
C SER A 165 5.82 -15.59 12.33
N TYR A 166 6.39 -14.64 11.61
CA TYR A 166 7.82 -14.53 11.42
C TYR A 166 8.60 -14.40 12.74
N ALA A 167 8.00 -13.78 13.77
CA ALA A 167 8.65 -13.59 15.07
C ALA A 167 8.77 -14.88 15.90
N CYS A 168 8.20 -16.01 15.44
CA CYS A 168 8.17 -17.29 16.15
C CYS A 168 8.37 -18.53 15.26
N ASP A 169 8.71 -18.35 13.98
CA ASP A 169 8.91 -19.48 13.05
C ASP A 169 10.27 -20.16 13.21
N GLY A 170 11.13 -19.65 14.10
CA GLY A 170 12.47 -20.15 14.34
C GLY A 170 13.50 -19.79 13.26
N LEU A 171 13.10 -18.96 12.31
CA LEU A 171 14.00 -18.43 11.29
C LEU A 171 14.60 -17.10 11.74
N SER A 172 15.58 -16.62 10.99
CA SER A 172 16.20 -15.33 11.27
C SER A 172 15.30 -14.17 10.82
N ASP A 173 14.99 -13.24 11.73
CA ASP A 173 14.24 -12.02 11.45
C ASP A 173 15.08 -10.93 10.75
N VAL A 174 16.27 -11.26 10.27
CA VAL A 174 17.11 -10.33 9.54
C VAL A 174 16.55 -10.12 8.13
N MET A 175 16.13 -8.91 7.83
CA MET A 175 15.72 -8.52 6.48
C MET A 175 16.89 -8.61 5.52
N LYS A 176 16.78 -9.42 4.46
CA LYS A 176 17.83 -9.52 3.43
C LYS A 176 17.95 -8.21 2.67
N ALA A 177 19.19 -7.78 2.40
CA ALA A 177 19.47 -6.59 1.59
C ALA A 177 18.78 -6.70 0.21
N SER A 178 17.87 -5.79 -0.08
CA SER A 178 17.03 -5.81 -1.29
C SER A 178 16.22 -4.53 -1.41
N ALA A 179 15.66 -4.26 -2.60
CA ALA A 179 14.69 -3.17 -2.78
C ALA A 179 13.46 -3.31 -1.86
N ALA A 180 13.03 -4.53 -1.54
CA ALA A 180 11.91 -4.75 -0.62
C ALA A 180 12.26 -4.30 0.80
N ARG A 181 13.48 -4.56 1.28
CA ARG A 181 13.95 -4.05 2.57
C ARG A 181 13.98 -2.52 2.59
N ASP A 182 14.64 -1.91 1.61
CA ASP A 182 14.75 -0.46 1.50
C ASP A 182 13.37 0.23 1.50
N ARG A 183 12.42 -0.31 0.71
CA ARG A 183 11.04 0.17 0.67
C ARG A 183 10.31 0.01 2.01
N SER A 184 10.48 -1.12 2.70
CA SER A 184 9.87 -1.35 4.01
C SER A 184 10.40 -0.38 5.06
N GLU A 185 11.71 -0.10 5.04
CA GLU A 185 12.38 0.85 5.92
C GLU A 185 11.88 2.29 5.68
N LYS A 186 11.77 2.72 4.41
CA LYS A 186 11.25 4.04 4.03
C LYS A 186 9.77 4.17 4.36
N LEU A 187 8.96 3.14 4.08
CA LEU A 187 7.55 3.15 4.41
C LEU A 187 7.32 3.22 5.92
N ALA A 188 8.07 2.45 6.71
CA ALA A 188 8.00 2.52 8.17
C ALA A 188 8.30 3.93 8.68
N ARG A 189 9.29 4.62 8.09
CA ARG A 189 9.62 6.00 8.44
C ARG A 189 8.46 6.95 8.16
N LEU A 190 7.91 6.91 6.92
CA LEU A 190 6.76 7.72 6.54
C LEU A 190 5.55 7.51 7.48
N MET A 191 5.27 6.27 7.84
CA MET A 191 4.14 5.93 8.70
C MET A 191 4.32 6.43 10.15
N ILE A 192 5.53 6.38 10.69
CA ILE A 192 5.87 6.89 12.02
C ILE A 192 5.86 8.43 12.03
N ASP A 193 6.29 9.07 10.96
CA ASP A 193 6.30 10.53 10.79
C ASP A 193 4.91 11.14 10.60
N GLY A 194 3.87 10.32 10.63
CA GLY A 194 2.50 10.81 10.68
C GLY A 194 1.73 10.71 9.36
N ARG A 195 2.18 9.91 8.38
CA ARG A 195 1.36 9.65 7.21
C ARG A 195 -0.07 9.25 7.62
N PRO A 196 -1.13 9.83 6.98
CA PRO A 196 -2.51 9.50 7.27
C PRO A 196 -2.80 7.99 7.15
N ARG A 197 -3.55 7.44 8.11
CA ARG A 197 -3.91 6.02 8.19
C ARG A 197 -5.35 5.79 7.73
N ILE A 198 -5.53 5.80 6.42
CA ILE A 198 -6.85 5.76 5.78
C ILE A 198 -7.05 4.51 4.90
N VAL A 199 -5.98 3.77 4.60
CA VAL A 199 -6.00 2.69 3.61
C VAL A 199 -6.67 1.43 4.19
N SER A 200 -6.39 1.09 5.45
CA SER A 200 -6.95 -0.09 6.12
C SER A 200 -8.37 0.11 6.66
N GLY A 201 -8.91 1.34 6.63
CA GLY A 201 -10.23 1.65 7.23
C GLY A 201 -10.28 1.43 8.75
N GLY A 202 -9.17 1.69 9.45
CA GLY A 202 -9.08 1.50 10.91
C GLY A 202 -8.95 0.04 11.34
N ALA A 203 -8.57 -0.86 10.45
CA ALA A 203 -8.41 -2.28 10.76
C ALA A 203 -7.34 -2.51 11.84
N THR A 204 -7.61 -3.50 12.69
CA THR A 204 -6.68 -4.03 13.70
C THR A 204 -6.40 -5.53 13.50
N TYR A 205 -7.04 -6.16 12.53
CA TYR A 205 -6.85 -7.55 12.15
C TYR A 205 -6.73 -7.69 10.65
N PHE A 206 -5.96 -8.68 10.20
CA PHE A 206 -5.93 -9.10 8.81
C PHE A 206 -5.58 -10.58 8.71
N HIS A 207 -5.90 -11.19 7.58
CA HIS A 207 -5.47 -12.52 7.19
C HIS A 207 -5.35 -12.62 5.68
N THR A 208 -4.61 -13.59 5.19
CA THR A 208 -4.54 -13.90 3.76
C THR A 208 -5.77 -14.66 3.30
N ARG A 209 -6.05 -14.65 1.99
CA ARG A 209 -7.20 -15.39 1.40
C ARG A 209 -7.12 -16.90 1.61
N THR A 210 -5.93 -17.44 1.90
CA THR A 210 -5.69 -18.87 2.08
C THR A 210 -6.17 -19.41 3.43
N ILE A 211 -6.37 -18.55 4.41
CA ILE A 211 -6.85 -18.94 5.74
C ILE A 211 -8.18 -18.23 6.05
N ARG A 212 -8.97 -18.82 6.94
CA ARG A 212 -10.25 -18.24 7.37
C ARG A 212 -10.40 -18.39 8.89
N PRO A 213 -9.84 -17.47 9.67
CA PRO A 213 -9.92 -17.50 11.13
C PRO A 213 -11.38 -17.35 11.61
N ASP A 214 -11.72 -17.92 12.74
CA ASP A 214 -13.10 -17.87 13.27
C ASP A 214 -13.58 -16.43 13.54
N TRP A 215 -12.68 -15.56 13.99
CA TRP A 215 -13.00 -14.15 14.23
C TRP A 215 -13.38 -13.40 12.94
N SER A 216 -12.93 -13.83 11.75
CA SER A 216 -13.25 -13.16 10.48
C SER A 216 -14.74 -13.18 10.12
N ARG A 217 -15.53 -14.06 10.76
CA ARG A 217 -16.99 -14.10 10.63
C ARG A 217 -17.71 -13.17 11.59
N LYS A 218 -17.01 -12.67 12.60
CA LYS A 218 -17.56 -11.84 13.68
C LYS A 218 -17.15 -10.37 13.56
N PHE A 219 -16.11 -10.07 12.80
CA PHE A 219 -15.56 -8.73 12.65
C PHE A 219 -15.99 -8.12 11.31
N ASP A 220 -16.11 -6.80 11.29
CA ASP A 220 -16.41 -6.05 10.08
C ASP A 220 -15.19 -6.04 9.17
N ARG A 221 -15.35 -6.53 7.95
CA ARG A 221 -14.32 -6.41 6.94
C ARG A 221 -14.30 -4.98 6.41
N THR A 222 -13.16 -4.29 6.57
CA THR A 222 -12.99 -2.90 6.15
C THR A 222 -12.59 -2.78 4.70
N VAL A 223 -11.60 -3.59 4.26
CA VAL A 223 -11.10 -3.56 2.89
C VAL A 223 -10.42 -4.89 2.53
N THR A 224 -10.32 -5.17 1.24
CA THR A 224 -9.49 -6.26 0.69
C THR A 224 -8.46 -5.66 -0.26
N ILE A 225 -7.17 -5.90 -0.03
CA ILE A 225 -6.07 -5.38 -0.85
C ILE A 225 -5.10 -6.53 -1.12
N GLY A 226 -4.82 -6.80 -2.39
CA GLY A 226 -3.94 -7.90 -2.78
C GLY A 226 -4.45 -9.24 -2.24
N GLN A 227 -3.59 -9.95 -1.52
CA GLN A 227 -3.93 -11.22 -0.88
C GLN A 227 -4.50 -11.07 0.53
N HIS A 228 -4.55 -9.86 1.09
CA HIS A 228 -4.98 -9.59 2.45
C HIS A 228 -6.41 -9.07 2.54
N MET A 229 -7.14 -9.55 3.53
CA MET A 229 -8.44 -9.05 3.97
C MET A 229 -8.28 -8.42 5.36
N PHE A 230 -8.73 -7.19 5.50
CA PHE A 230 -8.57 -6.36 6.69
C PHE A 230 -9.88 -6.24 7.44
N TYR A 231 -9.81 -6.22 8.79
CA TYR A 231 -10.99 -6.24 9.66
C TYR A 231 -10.77 -5.39 10.90
N ARG A 232 -11.89 -4.93 11.45
CA ARG A 232 -11.96 -4.35 12.79
C ARG A 232 -13.08 -5.05 13.58
N PRO A 233 -12.97 -5.17 14.91
CA PRO A 233 -14.09 -5.60 15.73
C PRO A 233 -15.30 -4.69 15.48
N ALA A 234 -16.50 -5.26 15.40
CA ALA A 234 -17.71 -4.48 15.35
C ALA A 234 -17.75 -3.54 16.55
N THR A 235 -17.98 -2.25 16.33
CA THR A 235 -18.15 -1.29 17.40
C THR A 235 -19.42 -1.72 18.16
N GLN A 236 -19.27 -2.22 19.38
CA GLN A 236 -20.43 -2.36 20.26
C GLN A 236 -20.90 -0.92 20.49
N VAL A 237 -22.00 -0.54 19.86
CA VAL A 237 -22.75 0.63 20.27
C VAL A 237 -23.21 0.26 21.66
N ALA A 238 -22.63 0.90 22.70
CA ALA A 238 -23.13 0.75 24.03
C ALA A 238 -24.59 1.21 23.96
N GLY A 239 -25.50 0.22 24.02
CA GLY A 239 -26.93 0.50 24.14
C GLY A 239 -27.11 1.28 25.43
N GLY A 240 -27.65 2.48 25.31
CA GLY A 240 -28.05 3.31 26.43
C GLY A 240 -29.19 2.69 27.22
#